data_2e0ff5416fda963c7c682495aae1541b
#
_entry.id   2e0ff5416fda963c7c682495aae1541b
#
_cell.length_a   1.000
_cell.length_b   1.000
_cell.length_c   1.000
_cell.angle_alpha   90.00
_cell.angle_beta   90.00
_cell.angle_gamma   90.00
#
_symmetry.space_group_name_H-M   'P 1'
#
loop_
_entity.id
_entity.type
_entity.pdbx_description
1 polymer ?
#
loop_
_entity_poly.entity_id
_entity_poly.type
_entity_poly.pdbx_seq_one_letter_code
_entity_poly.pdbx_strand_id
1 'polypeptide(L)'
;MQEHTPTYEEALSLLKEFNQGESLLKHAYCVEGVMRYIARKLGKDEEKWGIIGLIHDLDYERFPEQHCQKSREILEERGWPEEYIRAVVSHGWGICSDVEPQTNMEKTLYGLPHQDFVEKAVKVVLG
;
A
#
# COMPACT_ATOMS: atom_id res chain seq x y z
N MET A 1 -18.14 19.03 4.85
CA MET A 1 -18.10 17.90 3.92
C MET A 1 -17.30 16.76 4.52
N GLN A 2 -17.85 15.58 4.53
CA GLN A 2 -17.15 14.44 5.12
C GLN A 2 -16.21 13.82 4.10
N GLU A 3 -15.01 13.49 4.56
CA GLU A 3 -14.09 12.76 3.72
C GLU A 3 -14.55 11.30 3.63
N HIS A 4 -14.35 10.72 2.46
CA HIS A 4 -14.61 9.30 2.27
C HIS A 4 -13.56 8.49 3.02
N THR A 5 -14.01 7.54 3.84
CA THR A 5 -13.10 6.62 4.53
C THR A 5 -13.12 5.29 3.78
N PRO A 6 -12.01 4.93 3.13
CA PRO A 6 -11.98 3.69 2.35
C PRO A 6 -12.16 2.46 3.24
N THR A 7 -12.88 1.48 2.72
CA THR A 7 -13.03 0.18 3.38
C THR A 7 -12.09 -0.83 2.74
N TYR A 8 -11.87 -1.94 3.43
CA TYR A 8 -11.07 -3.03 2.88
C TYR A 8 -11.66 -3.56 1.57
N GLU A 9 -12.98 -3.70 1.51
CA GLU A 9 -13.67 -4.20 0.31
C GLU A 9 -13.45 -3.27 -0.87
N GLU A 10 -13.50 -1.95 -0.65
CA GLU A 10 -13.21 -0.98 -1.70
C GLU A 10 -11.77 -1.11 -2.19
N ALA A 11 -10.83 -1.25 -1.25
CA ALA A 11 -9.41 -1.38 -1.58
C ALA A 11 -9.15 -2.66 -2.39
N LEU A 12 -9.74 -3.77 -1.96
CA LEU A 12 -9.55 -5.05 -2.65
C LEU A 12 -10.16 -5.01 -4.05
N SER A 13 -11.36 -4.43 -4.17
CA SER A 13 -12.03 -4.30 -5.45
C SER A 13 -11.20 -3.43 -6.41
N LEU A 14 -10.67 -2.33 -5.90
CA LEU A 14 -9.82 -1.44 -6.69
C LEU A 14 -8.54 -2.14 -7.13
N LEU A 15 -7.90 -2.86 -6.21
CA LEU A 15 -6.68 -3.60 -6.53
C LEU A 15 -6.93 -4.59 -7.67
N LYS A 16 -8.02 -5.34 -7.60
CA LYS A 16 -8.34 -6.36 -8.60
C LYS A 16 -8.81 -5.77 -9.93
N GLU A 17 -9.33 -4.55 -9.90
CA GLU A 17 -9.69 -3.85 -11.12
C GLU A 17 -8.45 -3.58 -11.98
N PHE A 18 -7.33 -3.24 -11.35
CA PHE A 18 -6.12 -2.87 -12.05
C PHE A 18 -5.05 -3.96 -12.09
N ASN A 19 -5.21 -5.02 -11.31
CA ASN A 19 -4.19 -6.07 -11.18
C ASN A 19 -4.84 -7.45 -11.18
N GLN A 20 -4.37 -8.32 -12.06
CA GLN A 20 -4.91 -9.67 -12.19
C GLN A 20 -3.83 -10.73 -12.09
N GLY A 21 -2.57 -10.31 -12.11
CA GLY A 21 -1.44 -11.22 -12.00
C GLY A 21 -1.32 -11.81 -10.60
N GLU A 22 -1.14 -13.12 -10.54
CA GLU A 22 -1.04 -13.84 -9.28
C GLU A 22 0.13 -13.33 -8.42
N SER A 23 1.24 -13.05 -9.06
CA SER A 23 2.45 -12.59 -8.37
C SER A 23 2.22 -11.24 -7.69
N LEU A 24 1.62 -10.29 -8.39
CA LEU A 24 1.37 -8.97 -7.82
C LEU A 24 0.34 -9.03 -6.71
N LEU A 25 -0.72 -9.82 -6.89
CA LEU A 25 -1.74 -9.97 -5.85
C LEU A 25 -1.15 -10.62 -4.60
N LYS A 26 -0.30 -11.62 -4.77
CA LYS A 26 0.37 -12.27 -3.65
C LYS A 26 1.24 -11.28 -2.88
N HIS A 27 2.01 -10.46 -3.60
CA HIS A 27 2.84 -9.43 -2.97
C HIS A 27 1.97 -8.44 -2.19
N ALA A 28 0.86 -8.01 -2.78
CA ALA A 28 -0.05 -7.08 -2.12
C ALA A 28 -0.59 -7.65 -0.81
N TYR A 29 -1.00 -8.91 -0.81
CA TYR A 29 -1.50 -9.56 0.41
C TYR A 29 -0.40 -9.70 1.45
N CYS A 30 0.83 -9.98 1.03
CA CYS A 30 1.96 -10.09 1.95
C CYS A 30 2.25 -8.76 2.64
N VAL A 31 2.30 -7.67 1.88
CA VAL A 31 2.54 -6.34 2.44
C VAL A 31 1.40 -5.93 3.37
N GLU A 32 0.16 -6.23 2.97
CA GLU A 32 -0.99 -6.00 3.83
C GLU A 32 -0.81 -6.69 5.18
N GLY A 33 -0.44 -7.96 5.16
CA GLY A 33 -0.27 -8.74 6.38
C GLY A 33 0.79 -8.18 7.31
N VAL A 34 1.93 -7.78 6.75
CA VAL A 34 3.01 -7.20 7.53
C VAL A 34 2.61 -5.85 8.12
N MET A 35 1.95 -5.00 7.32
CA MET A 35 1.50 -3.69 7.78
C MET A 35 0.49 -3.83 8.92
N ARG A 36 -0.45 -4.78 8.81
CA ARG A 36 -1.42 -5.03 9.88
C ARG A 36 -0.74 -5.49 11.17
N TYR A 37 0.23 -6.38 11.04
CA TYR A 37 0.95 -6.88 12.19
C TYR A 37 1.69 -5.75 12.92
N ILE A 38 2.41 -4.91 12.18
CA ILE A 38 3.17 -3.82 12.77
C ILE A 38 2.22 -2.79 13.40
N ALA A 39 1.11 -2.48 12.73
CA ALA A 39 0.11 -1.57 13.29
C ALA A 39 -0.42 -2.08 14.62
N ARG A 40 -0.70 -3.37 14.70
CA ARG A 40 -1.17 -3.99 15.94
C ARG A 40 -0.15 -3.85 17.05
N LYS A 41 1.13 -4.09 16.74
CA LYS A 41 2.20 -3.98 17.73
C LYS A 41 2.40 -2.54 18.21
N LEU A 42 2.15 -1.56 17.34
CA LEU A 42 2.31 -0.15 17.68
C LEU A 42 1.03 0.49 18.24
N GLY A 43 -0.07 -0.27 18.31
CA GLY A 43 -1.35 0.27 18.77
C GLY A 43 -1.97 1.24 17.78
N LYS A 44 -1.75 1.02 16.47
CA LYS A 44 -2.27 1.87 15.41
C LYS A 44 -3.45 1.21 14.72
N ASP A 45 -4.07 1.94 13.78
CA ASP A 45 -5.24 1.49 13.03
C ASP A 45 -4.85 0.38 12.05
N GLU A 46 -5.13 -0.85 12.45
CA GLU A 46 -4.75 -2.06 11.71
C GLU A 46 -5.39 -2.12 10.32
N GLU A 47 -6.67 -1.75 10.21
CA GLU A 47 -7.35 -1.79 8.92
C GLU A 47 -6.77 -0.76 7.96
N LYS A 48 -6.53 0.46 8.44
CA LYS A 48 -5.96 1.54 7.62
C LYS A 48 -4.57 1.16 7.09
N TRP A 49 -3.71 0.67 7.98
CA TRP A 49 -2.36 0.26 7.60
C TRP A 49 -2.40 -0.90 6.61
N GLY A 50 -3.33 -1.85 6.83
CA GLY A 50 -3.50 -2.98 5.92
C GLY A 50 -3.96 -2.55 4.53
N ILE A 51 -4.93 -1.65 4.48
CA ILE A 51 -5.44 -1.12 3.22
C ILE A 51 -4.32 -0.46 2.42
N ILE A 52 -3.52 0.37 3.07
CA ILE A 52 -2.42 1.06 2.41
C ILE A 52 -1.39 0.05 1.89
N GLY A 53 -1.06 -0.96 2.68
CA GLY A 53 -0.16 -2.01 2.22
C GLY A 53 -0.71 -2.77 1.02
N LEU A 54 -2.01 -3.02 1.03
CA LEU A 54 -2.66 -3.76 -0.06
C LEU A 54 -2.56 -3.03 -1.39
N ILE A 55 -2.73 -1.70 -1.38
CA ILE A 55 -2.80 -0.93 -2.63
C ILE A 55 -1.51 -0.20 -2.99
N HIS A 56 -0.43 -0.43 -2.26
CA HIS A 56 0.80 0.36 -2.47
C HIS A 56 1.38 0.22 -3.89
N ASP A 57 1.18 -0.91 -4.55
CA ASP A 57 1.65 -1.14 -5.92
C ASP A 57 0.49 -1.22 -6.92
N LEU A 58 -0.60 -0.50 -6.63
CA LEU A 58 -1.85 -0.52 -7.40
C LEU A 58 -1.61 -0.36 -8.90
N ASP A 59 -0.68 0.48 -9.28
CA ASP A 59 -0.45 0.84 -10.67
C ASP A 59 0.66 0.03 -11.36
N TYR A 60 1.34 -0.83 -10.62
CA TYR A 60 2.58 -1.44 -11.12
C TYR A 60 2.35 -2.38 -12.32
N GLU A 61 1.31 -3.18 -12.28
CA GLU A 61 1.08 -4.17 -13.34
C GLU A 61 0.74 -3.52 -14.68
N ARG A 62 -0.15 -2.52 -14.66
CA ARG A 62 -0.62 -1.85 -15.89
C ARG A 62 0.25 -0.69 -16.32
N PHE A 63 0.83 0.02 -15.37
CA PHE A 63 1.54 1.27 -15.63
C PHE A 63 2.92 1.26 -14.96
N PRO A 64 3.77 0.26 -15.26
CA PRO A 64 5.07 0.18 -14.56
C PRO A 64 5.95 1.39 -14.79
N GLU A 65 5.85 2.05 -15.95
CA GLU A 65 6.64 3.23 -16.26
C GLU A 65 6.10 4.51 -15.62
N GLN A 66 4.88 4.44 -15.08
CA GLN A 66 4.24 5.56 -14.40
C GLN A 66 3.93 5.20 -12.94
N HIS A 67 4.71 4.29 -12.39
CA HIS A 67 4.53 3.82 -11.02
C HIS A 67 4.59 5.01 -10.05
N CYS A 68 3.76 5.00 -9.05
CA CYS A 68 3.52 6.06 -8.07
C CYS A 68 2.63 7.19 -8.61
N GLN A 69 2.96 7.77 -9.76
CA GLN A 69 2.16 8.86 -10.32
C GLN A 69 0.77 8.38 -10.72
N LYS A 70 0.70 7.19 -11.31
CA LYS A 70 -0.59 6.64 -11.74
C LYS A 70 -1.44 6.22 -10.55
N SER A 71 -0.83 5.71 -9.50
CA SER A 71 -1.54 5.42 -8.26
C SER A 71 -2.18 6.68 -7.69
N ARG A 72 -1.45 7.80 -7.69
CA ARG A 72 -1.99 9.08 -7.22
C ARG A 72 -3.22 9.48 -8.05
N GLU A 73 -3.10 9.41 -9.38
CA GLU A 73 -4.22 9.77 -10.26
C GLU A 73 -5.45 8.91 -10.00
N ILE A 74 -5.25 7.60 -9.90
CA ILE A 74 -6.35 6.66 -9.67
C ILE A 74 -7.04 6.95 -8.34
N LEU A 75 -6.25 7.12 -7.28
CA LEU A 75 -6.80 7.35 -5.96
C LEU A 75 -7.51 8.69 -5.85
N GLU A 76 -6.96 9.73 -6.49
CA GLU A 76 -7.62 11.05 -6.53
C GLU A 76 -8.95 10.98 -7.24
N GLU A 77 -9.01 10.28 -8.38
CA GLU A 77 -10.26 10.11 -9.13
C GLU A 77 -11.33 9.39 -8.33
N ARG A 78 -10.91 8.47 -7.47
CA ARG A 78 -11.85 7.68 -6.66
C ARG A 78 -12.17 8.34 -5.32
N GLY A 79 -11.66 9.56 -5.08
CA GLY A 79 -12.00 10.33 -3.90
C GLY A 79 -11.33 9.86 -2.61
N TRP A 80 -10.20 9.19 -2.72
CA TRP A 80 -9.48 8.71 -1.54
C TRP A 80 -8.83 9.87 -0.78
N PRO A 81 -8.75 9.81 0.56
CA PRO A 81 -8.11 10.88 1.33
C PRO A 81 -6.62 11.02 1.03
N GLU A 82 -6.12 12.24 1.11
CA GLU A 82 -4.71 12.55 0.83
C GLU A 82 -3.76 11.76 1.72
N GLU A 83 -4.16 11.45 2.93
CA GLU A 83 -3.35 10.65 3.85
C GLU A 83 -3.01 9.27 3.26
N TYR A 84 -3.99 8.64 2.60
CA TYR A 84 -3.80 7.35 1.95
C TYR A 84 -2.94 7.50 0.70
N ILE A 85 -3.24 8.53 -0.09
CA ILE A 85 -2.50 8.80 -1.32
C ILE A 85 -1.04 9.05 -1.02
N ARG A 86 -0.78 9.90 -0.03
CA ARG A 86 0.59 10.23 0.36
C ARG A 86 1.35 9.00 0.84
N ALA A 87 0.71 8.14 1.61
CA ALA A 87 1.34 6.92 2.10
C ALA A 87 1.75 6.01 0.95
N VAL A 88 0.84 5.83 -0.02
CA VAL A 88 1.14 5.00 -1.19
C VAL A 88 2.28 5.60 -2.01
N VAL A 89 2.22 6.90 -2.30
CA VAL A 89 3.22 7.54 -3.16
C VAL A 89 4.59 7.60 -2.50
N SER A 90 4.64 7.80 -1.19
CA SER A 90 5.91 7.94 -0.47
C SER A 90 6.71 6.63 -0.39
N HIS A 91 6.08 5.48 -0.64
CA HIS A 91 6.84 4.23 -0.62
C HIS A 91 7.89 4.17 -1.74
N GLY A 92 7.71 4.96 -2.78
CA GLY A 92 8.66 5.03 -3.89
C GLY A 92 9.65 6.19 -3.81
N TRP A 93 9.76 6.83 -2.65
CA TRP A 93 10.63 7.99 -2.47
C TRP A 93 12.06 7.69 -2.91
N GLY A 94 12.61 8.56 -3.76
CA GLY A 94 13.96 8.41 -4.25
C GLY A 94 14.08 7.52 -5.49
N ILE A 95 13.02 6.81 -5.86
CA ILE A 95 13.01 5.91 -7.02
C ILE A 95 11.98 6.38 -8.05
N CYS A 96 10.72 6.45 -7.66
CA CYS A 96 9.64 6.86 -8.57
C CYS A 96 8.83 8.03 -8.03
N SER A 97 9.20 8.56 -6.89
CA SER A 97 8.48 9.65 -6.24
C SER A 97 9.46 10.55 -5.50
N ASP A 98 9.10 11.83 -5.35
CA ASP A 98 9.86 12.76 -4.52
C ASP A 98 9.13 13.09 -3.21
N VAL A 99 8.12 12.29 -2.86
CA VAL A 99 7.38 12.47 -1.61
C VAL A 99 8.08 11.68 -0.51
N GLU A 100 8.67 12.39 0.43
CA GLU A 100 9.44 11.78 1.52
C GLU A 100 8.51 11.21 2.60
N PRO A 101 8.74 9.97 3.06
CA PRO A 101 7.96 9.40 4.17
C PRO A 101 8.17 10.21 5.45
N GLN A 102 7.07 10.56 6.12
CA GLN A 102 7.14 11.36 7.34
C GLN A 102 6.45 10.72 8.54
N THR A 103 5.32 10.04 8.32
CA THR A 103 4.62 9.37 9.41
C THR A 103 5.20 8.00 9.68
N ASN A 104 4.88 7.43 10.83
CA ASN A 104 5.32 6.07 11.15
C ASN A 104 4.80 5.07 10.13
N MET A 105 3.55 5.26 9.67
CA MET A 105 2.95 4.41 8.66
C MET A 105 3.72 4.47 7.35
N GLU A 106 4.04 5.69 6.90
CA GLU A 106 4.79 5.90 5.66
C GLU A 106 6.19 5.31 5.75
N LYS A 107 6.86 5.53 6.86
CA LYS A 107 8.21 5.01 7.06
C LYS A 107 8.24 3.49 7.13
N THR A 108 7.21 2.90 7.74
CA THR A 108 7.09 1.45 7.82
C THR A 108 6.93 0.86 6.42
N LEU A 109 6.01 1.41 5.63
CA LEU A 109 5.81 0.92 4.26
C LEU A 109 7.06 1.10 3.41
N TYR A 110 7.70 2.26 3.51
CA TYR A 110 8.93 2.55 2.78
C TYR A 110 10.04 1.57 3.15
N GLY A 111 10.08 1.15 4.43
CA GLY A 111 11.10 0.24 4.93
C GLY A 111 10.88 -1.23 4.57
N LEU A 112 9.80 -1.56 3.84
CA LEU A 112 9.56 -2.93 3.35
C LEU A 112 10.04 -3.00 1.89
N PRO A 113 11.36 -3.05 1.65
CA PRO A 113 11.89 -2.70 0.34
C PRO A 113 11.77 -3.79 -0.73
N HIS A 114 11.74 -5.07 -0.33
CA HIS A 114 11.80 -6.15 -1.30
C HIS A 114 10.75 -7.21 -1.03
N GLN A 115 10.22 -7.78 -2.11
CA GLN A 115 9.25 -8.85 -2.04
C GLN A 115 9.78 -10.03 -1.20
N ASP A 116 11.05 -10.41 -1.41
CA ASP A 116 11.65 -11.52 -0.67
C ASP A 116 11.65 -11.26 0.83
N PHE A 117 11.98 -10.03 1.23
CA PHE A 117 11.97 -9.65 2.63
C PHE A 117 10.56 -9.76 3.21
N VAL A 118 9.56 -9.25 2.49
CA VAL A 118 8.17 -9.29 2.93
C VAL A 118 7.70 -10.73 3.07
N GLU A 119 8.00 -11.57 2.10
CA GLU A 119 7.61 -12.99 2.15
C GLU A 119 8.23 -13.70 3.35
N LYS A 120 9.50 -13.44 3.61
CA LYS A 120 10.18 -14.02 4.77
C LYS A 120 9.58 -13.53 6.07
N ALA A 121 9.28 -12.24 6.16
CA ALA A 121 8.67 -11.65 7.35
C ALA A 121 7.30 -12.26 7.62
N VAL A 122 6.48 -12.43 6.59
CA VAL A 122 5.17 -13.05 6.72
C VAL A 122 5.31 -14.50 7.21
N LYS A 123 6.27 -15.24 6.69
CA LYS A 123 6.51 -16.61 7.12
C LYS A 123 6.84 -16.69 8.61
N VAL A 124 7.70 -15.78 9.08
CA VAL A 124 8.06 -15.73 10.49
C VAL A 124 6.87 -15.38 11.36
N VAL A 125 6.05 -14.41 10.93
CA VAL A 125 4.91 -13.92 11.69
C VAL A 125 3.76 -14.93 11.72
N LEU A 126 3.48 -15.56 10.59
CA LEU A 126 2.34 -16.47 10.48
C LEU A 126 2.69 -17.92 10.84
N GLY A 127 3.93 -18.18 11.05
CA GLY A 127 4.36 -19.50 11.45
C GLY A 127 4.55 -20.47 10.36
#